data_29c46385562595cd7aefed6896d35a9d
#
_entry.id   29c46385562595cd7aefed6896d35a9d
#
_cell.length_a   1.000
_cell.length_b   1.000
_cell.length_c   1.000
_cell.angle_alpha   90.00
_cell.angle_beta   90.00
_cell.angle_gamma   90.00
#
_symmetry.space_group_name_H-M   'P 1'
#
loop_
_entity.id
_entity.type
_entity.pdbx_description
1 polymer ?
#
loop_
_entity_poly.entity_id
_entity_poly.type
_entity_poly.pdbx_seq_one_letter_code
_entity_poly.pdbx_strand_id
1 'polypeptide(L)'
;MLTIQDWLDAGYKRYDNYLYKSADFLFQKRFDDSEGKKYYIDIWVYEHSKHEYYSRNPALPPVSFQPEVQFQREGKMTLDMTFIMNQDSTIAEIEQEVECFWLFLEKPYYSKWDE
;
A
#
# COMPACT_ATOMS: atom_id res chain seq x y z
N MET A 1 10.32 6.88 11.88
CA MET A 1 9.84 7.23 10.52
C MET A 1 10.38 6.21 9.51
N LEU A 2 9.52 5.70 8.63
CA LEU A 2 9.92 4.71 7.64
C LEU A 2 10.84 5.31 6.58
N THR A 3 11.80 4.50 6.11
CA THR A 3 12.74 4.86 5.05
C THR A 3 12.48 3.97 3.83
N ILE A 4 13.04 4.36 2.69
CA ILE A 4 13.00 3.55 1.47
C ILE A 4 13.59 2.15 1.72
N GLN A 5 14.68 2.07 2.47
CA GLN A 5 15.32 0.79 2.77
C GLN A 5 14.43 -0.13 3.61
N ASP A 6 13.62 0.45 4.51
CA ASP A 6 12.69 -0.35 5.33
C ASP A 6 11.71 -1.15 4.45
N TRP A 7 11.20 -0.53 3.39
CA TRP A 7 10.29 -1.21 2.46
C TRP A 7 11.00 -2.33 1.68
N LEU A 8 12.22 -2.07 1.22
CA LEU A 8 13.01 -3.09 0.53
C LEU A 8 13.31 -4.28 1.45
N ASP A 9 13.67 -4.01 2.69
CA ASP A 9 13.94 -5.05 3.69
C ASP A 9 12.70 -5.87 4.03
N ALA A 10 11.52 -5.27 3.92
CA ALA A 10 10.25 -5.95 4.15
C ALA A 10 9.77 -6.77 2.94
N GLY A 11 10.52 -6.80 1.85
CA GLY A 11 10.21 -7.62 0.67
C GLY A 11 9.42 -6.91 -0.42
N TYR A 12 9.29 -5.60 -0.36
CA TYR A 12 8.63 -4.83 -1.41
C TYR A 12 9.54 -4.70 -2.63
N LYS A 13 8.96 -4.84 -3.82
CA LYS A 13 9.65 -4.61 -5.09
C LYS A 13 9.43 -3.19 -5.56
N ARG A 14 10.49 -2.57 -6.07
CA ARG A 14 10.45 -1.24 -6.64
C ARG A 14 10.13 -1.29 -8.13
N TYR A 15 9.19 -0.45 -8.56
CA TYR A 15 8.81 -0.24 -9.95
C TYR A 15 8.91 1.24 -10.28
N ASP A 16 9.69 1.58 -11.31
CA ASP A 16 9.98 2.96 -11.67
C ASP A 16 9.14 3.50 -12.84
N ASN A 17 8.37 2.65 -13.51
CA ASN A 17 7.68 2.98 -14.76
C ASN A 17 6.16 3.21 -14.62
N TYR A 18 5.71 3.58 -13.42
CA TYR A 18 4.29 3.88 -13.20
C TYR A 18 4.04 5.37 -13.41
N LEU A 19 3.33 5.70 -14.51
CA LEU A 19 3.20 7.08 -14.95
C LEU A 19 1.84 7.71 -14.65
N TYR A 20 0.85 6.97 -14.18
CA TYR A 20 -0.48 7.51 -13.99
C TYR A 20 -0.69 8.22 -12.63
N LYS A 21 0.27 8.12 -11.72
CA LYS A 21 0.33 8.94 -10.51
C LYS A 21 1.56 9.82 -10.56
N SER A 22 1.52 10.95 -9.85
CA SER A 22 2.65 11.88 -9.78
C SER A 22 3.77 11.40 -8.87
N ALA A 23 3.72 10.16 -8.39
CA ALA A 23 4.73 9.56 -7.55
C ALA A 23 6.04 9.33 -8.31
N ASP A 24 7.13 9.33 -7.60
CA ASP A 24 8.45 9.09 -8.19
C ASP A 24 8.67 7.61 -8.53
N PHE A 25 8.16 6.72 -7.69
CA PHE A 25 8.16 5.29 -7.97
C PHE A 25 7.14 4.58 -7.09
N LEU A 26 6.98 3.27 -7.32
CA LEU A 26 6.05 2.40 -6.61
C LEU A 26 6.80 1.27 -5.94
N PHE A 27 6.47 1.00 -4.67
CA PHE A 27 6.77 -0.28 -4.03
C PHE A 27 5.52 -1.15 -4.03
N GLN A 28 5.68 -2.43 -4.35
CA GLN A 28 4.56 -3.37 -4.36
C GLN A 28 4.96 -4.69 -3.71
N LYS A 29 4.06 -5.24 -2.91
CA LYS A 29 4.19 -6.59 -2.36
C LYS A 29 2.88 -7.34 -2.54
N ARG A 30 2.98 -8.59 -2.97
CA ARG A 30 1.85 -9.47 -3.22
C ARG A 30 1.62 -10.39 -2.03
N PHE A 31 0.37 -10.56 -1.66
CA PHE A 31 -0.06 -11.47 -0.61
C PHE A 31 -1.08 -12.45 -1.17
N ASP A 32 -0.87 -13.74 -0.90
CA ASP A 32 -1.77 -14.80 -1.32
C ASP A 32 -2.31 -15.52 -0.09
N ASP A 33 -3.59 -15.85 -0.09
CA ASP A 33 -4.16 -16.72 0.91
C ASP A 33 -4.21 -18.18 0.43
N SER A 34 -4.65 -19.08 1.31
CA SER A 34 -4.70 -20.51 1.01
C SER A 34 -5.74 -20.89 -0.04
N GLU A 35 -6.68 -20.00 -0.34
CA GLU A 35 -7.75 -20.23 -1.33
C GLU A 35 -7.44 -19.60 -2.69
N GLY A 36 -6.23 -19.07 -2.88
CA GLY A 36 -5.82 -18.42 -4.11
C GLY A 36 -6.33 -17.00 -4.29
N LYS A 37 -6.94 -16.43 -3.26
CA LYS A 37 -7.35 -15.03 -3.25
C LYS A 37 -6.12 -14.18 -3.00
N LYS A 38 -6.07 -13.01 -3.61
CA LYS A 38 -4.87 -12.18 -3.61
C LYS A 38 -5.18 -10.76 -3.24
N TYR A 39 -4.22 -10.12 -2.61
CA TYR A 39 -4.19 -8.68 -2.55
C TYR A 39 -2.75 -8.19 -2.72
N TYR A 40 -2.64 -6.95 -3.13
CA TYR A 40 -1.37 -6.26 -3.29
C TYR A 40 -1.38 -5.04 -2.40
N ILE A 41 -0.28 -4.79 -1.74
CA ILE A 41 -0.05 -3.51 -1.07
C ILE A 41 0.87 -2.70 -1.98
N ASP A 42 0.37 -1.56 -2.43
CA ASP A 42 1.11 -0.60 -3.24
C ASP A 42 1.47 0.58 -2.37
N ILE A 43 2.74 0.95 -2.38
CA ILE A 43 3.23 2.13 -1.67
C ILE A 43 3.75 3.11 -2.70
N TRP A 44 3.01 4.18 -2.91
CA TRP A 44 3.42 5.28 -3.80
C TRP A 44 4.42 6.15 -3.07
N VAL A 45 5.60 6.31 -3.66
CA VAL A 45 6.71 7.01 -3.01
C VAL A 45 6.92 8.36 -3.67
N TYR A 46 6.95 9.39 -2.83
CA TYR A 46 7.18 10.77 -3.25
C TYR A 46 8.47 11.25 -2.61
N GLU A 47 9.52 11.38 -3.41
CA GLU A 47 10.82 11.88 -2.97
C GLU A 47 10.83 13.41 -3.09
N HIS A 48 10.12 14.09 -2.20
CA HIS A 48 9.91 15.53 -2.26
C HIS A 48 11.20 16.33 -2.32
N SER A 49 12.23 15.89 -1.58
CA SER A 49 13.52 16.59 -1.52
C SER A 49 14.26 16.66 -2.86
N LYS A 50 13.88 15.83 -3.83
CA LYS A 50 14.46 15.82 -5.17
C LYS A 50 13.81 16.80 -6.14
N HIS A 51 12.71 17.46 -5.74
CA HIS A 51 11.94 18.34 -6.60
C HIS A 51 12.06 19.80 -6.16
N GLU A 52 11.96 20.73 -7.12
CA GLU A 52 12.08 22.15 -6.86
C GLU A 52 11.03 22.68 -5.88
N TYR A 53 9.79 22.13 -5.94
CA TYR A 53 8.73 22.58 -5.05
C TYR A 53 9.05 22.37 -3.57
N TYR A 54 9.97 21.50 -3.23
CA TYR A 54 10.34 21.19 -1.85
C TYR A 54 10.86 22.44 -1.11
N SER A 55 11.67 23.24 -1.78
CA SER A 55 12.21 24.46 -1.18
C SER A 55 11.14 25.51 -0.86
N ARG A 56 9.97 25.42 -1.52
CA ARG A 56 8.84 26.33 -1.34
C ARG A 56 7.83 25.81 -0.33
N ASN A 57 7.99 24.60 0.16
CA ASN A 57 7.06 23.93 1.06
C ASN A 57 7.83 23.30 2.22
N PRO A 58 8.36 24.10 3.17
CA PRO A 58 9.24 23.58 4.23
C PRO A 58 8.55 22.64 5.21
N ALA A 59 7.22 22.59 5.18
CA ALA A 59 6.46 21.67 6.02
C ALA A 59 6.38 20.24 5.46
N LEU A 60 6.76 20.03 4.18
CA LEU A 60 6.77 18.70 3.58
C LEU A 60 7.94 17.86 4.11
N PRO A 61 7.73 16.56 4.40
CA PRO A 61 8.85 15.68 4.70
C PRO A 61 9.69 15.43 3.44
N PRO A 62 10.96 15.02 3.59
CA PRO A 62 11.80 14.70 2.42
C PRO A 62 11.24 13.56 1.57
N VAL A 63 10.56 12.61 2.18
CA VAL A 63 9.94 11.46 1.51
C VAL A 63 8.58 11.21 2.13
N SER A 64 7.59 10.94 1.30
CA SER A 64 6.24 10.50 1.74
C SER A 64 5.88 9.17 1.11
N PHE A 65 5.13 8.36 1.85
CA PHE A 65 4.63 7.07 1.41
C PHE A 65 3.12 7.08 1.47
N GLN A 66 2.47 6.72 0.37
CA GLN A 66 1.01 6.64 0.30
C GLN A 66 0.59 5.21 0.01
N PRO A 67 -0.02 4.51 0.99
CA PRO A 67 -0.45 3.13 0.80
C PRO A 67 -1.75 3.04 0.04
N GLU A 68 -1.82 2.03 -0.82
CA GLU A 68 -3.01 1.66 -1.55
C GLU A 68 -3.09 0.14 -1.60
N VAL A 69 -4.27 -0.43 -1.42
CA VAL A 69 -4.46 -1.87 -1.43
C VAL A 69 -5.36 -2.26 -2.58
N GLN A 70 -4.94 -3.24 -3.35
CA GLN A 70 -5.73 -3.82 -4.43
C GLN A 70 -6.12 -5.24 -4.04
N PHE A 71 -7.41 -5.45 -3.80
CA PHE A 71 -7.95 -6.79 -3.54
C PHE A 71 -8.38 -7.45 -4.83
N GLN A 72 -7.95 -8.71 -5.03
CA GLN A 72 -8.29 -9.48 -6.23
C GLN A 72 -9.02 -10.76 -5.86
N ARG A 73 -9.99 -11.11 -6.69
CA ARG A 73 -10.71 -12.39 -6.60
C ARG A 73 -10.83 -12.97 -8.00
N GLU A 74 -10.45 -14.24 -8.16
CA GLU A 74 -10.50 -14.94 -9.44
C GLU A 74 -9.77 -14.18 -10.57
N GLY A 75 -8.63 -13.58 -10.23
CA GLY A 75 -7.82 -12.82 -11.19
C GLY A 75 -8.35 -11.45 -11.54
N LYS A 76 -9.47 -11.01 -10.94
CA LYS A 76 -10.05 -9.69 -11.17
C LYS A 76 -9.90 -8.81 -9.95
N MET A 77 -9.62 -7.54 -10.17
CA MET A 77 -9.62 -6.55 -9.09
C MET A 77 -11.06 -6.29 -8.65
N THR A 78 -11.36 -6.58 -7.39
CA THR A 78 -12.69 -6.41 -6.84
C THR A 78 -12.81 -5.16 -5.99
N LEU A 79 -11.72 -4.67 -5.45
CA LEU A 79 -11.71 -3.51 -4.58
C LEU A 79 -10.33 -2.86 -4.59
N ASP A 80 -10.32 -1.55 -4.70
CA ASP A 80 -9.12 -0.72 -4.62
C ASP A 80 -9.35 0.30 -3.51
N MET A 81 -8.42 0.37 -2.55
CA MET A 81 -8.55 1.24 -1.38
C MET A 81 -7.27 2.00 -1.11
N THR A 82 -7.42 3.26 -0.78
CA THR A 82 -6.34 4.09 -0.24
C THR A 82 -6.57 4.28 1.26
N PHE A 83 -5.53 4.19 2.05
CA PHE A 83 -5.63 4.44 3.49
C PHE A 83 -4.50 5.33 3.99
N ILE A 84 -4.73 5.93 5.16
CA ILE A 84 -3.80 6.90 5.76
C ILE A 84 -2.88 6.17 6.73
N MET A 85 -1.56 6.37 6.54
CA MET A 85 -0.55 5.88 7.47
C MET A 85 -0.28 6.92 8.56
N ASN A 86 -0.11 6.44 9.80
CA ASN A 86 0.51 7.25 10.83
C ASN A 86 2.01 7.32 10.57
N GLN A 87 2.62 8.46 10.92
CA GLN A 87 4.07 8.65 10.75
C GLN A 87 4.91 7.63 11.53
N ASP A 88 4.37 7.13 12.63
CA ASP A 88 5.07 6.19 13.52
C ASP A 88 4.70 4.74 13.28
N SER A 89 3.86 4.44 12.28
CA SER A 89 3.47 3.07 11.96
C SER A 89 4.67 2.27 11.45
N THR A 90 4.75 1.01 11.87
CA THR A 90 5.71 0.06 11.30
C THR A 90 5.08 -0.61 10.07
N ILE A 91 5.91 -1.19 9.21
CA ILE A 91 5.42 -1.94 8.05
C ILE A 91 4.60 -3.15 8.51
N ALA A 92 5.03 -3.82 9.57
CA ALA A 92 4.30 -4.97 10.13
C ALA A 92 2.89 -4.56 10.59
N GLU A 93 2.74 -3.40 11.22
CA GLU A 93 1.44 -2.90 11.65
C GLU A 93 0.54 -2.59 10.45
N ILE A 94 1.09 -1.98 9.40
CA ILE A 94 0.37 -1.68 8.17
C ILE A 94 -0.14 -2.97 7.52
N GLU A 95 0.73 -3.95 7.37
CA GLU A 95 0.38 -5.24 6.78
C GLU A 95 -0.67 -5.97 7.61
N GLN A 96 -0.59 -5.87 8.93
CA GLN A 96 -1.58 -6.48 9.83
C GLN A 96 -2.96 -5.83 9.71
N GLU A 97 -3.02 -4.52 9.60
CA GLU A 97 -4.29 -3.81 9.40
C GLU A 97 -4.94 -4.22 8.08
N VAL A 98 -4.16 -4.34 7.02
CA VAL A 98 -4.66 -4.77 5.71
C VAL A 98 -5.19 -6.20 5.80
N GLU A 99 -4.48 -7.10 6.45
CA GLU A 99 -4.93 -8.48 6.64
C GLU A 99 -6.24 -8.55 7.44
N CYS A 100 -6.35 -7.80 8.51
CA CYS A 100 -7.57 -7.73 9.31
C CYS A 100 -8.76 -7.23 8.47
N PHE A 101 -8.53 -6.22 7.64
CA PHE A 101 -9.56 -5.69 6.76
C PHE A 101 -9.97 -6.72 5.70
N TRP A 102 -9.02 -7.44 5.13
CA TRP A 102 -9.26 -8.53 4.19
C TRP A 102 -10.16 -9.61 4.81
N LEU A 103 -9.83 -10.06 6.01
CA LEU A 103 -10.62 -11.04 6.75
C LEU A 103 -12.01 -10.52 7.09
N PHE A 104 -12.11 -9.24 7.42
CA PHE A 104 -13.40 -8.60 7.67
C PHE A 104 -14.30 -8.58 6.43
N LEU A 105 -13.75 -8.31 5.26
CA LEU A 105 -14.51 -8.32 4.01
C LEU A 105 -15.02 -9.70 3.64
N GLU A 106 -14.26 -10.73 3.95
CA GLU A 106 -14.57 -12.10 3.55
C GLU A 106 -15.68 -12.74 4.38
N LYS A 107 -15.50 -12.77 5.68
CA LYS A 107 -16.36 -13.56 6.57
C LYS A 107 -17.77 -12.99 6.76
N PRO A 108 -17.94 -11.72 7.14
CA PRO A 108 -19.29 -11.21 7.39
C PRO A 108 -20.15 -11.09 6.14
N TYR A 109 -19.53 -10.81 5.01
CA TYR A 109 -20.24 -10.61 3.76
C TYR A 109 -20.91 -11.90 3.30
N TYR A 110 -20.18 -13.00 3.28
CA TYR A 110 -20.70 -14.29 2.83
C TYR A 110 -21.70 -14.89 3.81
N SER A 111 -21.41 -14.89 5.08
CA SER A 111 -22.32 -15.45 6.08
C SER A 111 -23.65 -14.72 6.14
N LYS A 112 -23.69 -13.45 5.80
CA LYS A 112 -24.91 -12.66 5.76
C LYS A 112 -25.77 -12.95 4.54
N TRP A 113 -25.18 -13.28 3.40
CA TRP A 113 -25.91 -13.46 2.14
C TRP A 113 -26.26 -14.92 1.86
N ASP A 114 -25.63 -15.86 2.53
CA ASP A 114 -25.91 -17.29 2.40
C ASP A 114 -27.08 -17.76 3.30
N GLU A 115 -27.61 -16.88 4.10
CA GLU A 115 -28.78 -17.17 4.91
C GLU A 115 -30.07 -16.98 4.07
#